data_a26dcb0627537c3b43d69c3bd749949e
#
_entry.id   a26dcb0627537c3b43d69c3bd749949e
#
_cell.length_a   1.000
_cell.length_b   1.000
_cell.length_c   1.000
_cell.angle_alpha   90.00
_cell.angle_beta   90.00
_cell.angle_gamma   90.00
#
_symmetry.space_group_name_H-M   'P 1'
#
loop_
_entity.id
_entity.type
_entity.pdbx_description
1 polymer ?
#
loop_
_entity_poly.entity_id
_entity_poly.type
_entity_poly.pdbx_seq_one_letter_code
_entity_poly.pdbx_strand_id
1 'polypeptide(L)'
;MEYTVNGKTEEFSFDMKFIREMDRMHKISRFGMDMAVGLQTSLNAFLNMDSLTALSDILLGANHAAGGNLKTSDIDAFFEDENTDLDAVWEEVAKTLEEGKFTKRRVAKMQAEQAAQLAAQKAMMEKN
;
A
#
# COMPACT_ATOMS: atom_id res chain seq x y z
N MET A 1 -12.27 3.33 -7.78
CA MET A 1 -11.09 3.12 -8.65
C MET A 1 -11.26 1.82 -9.42
N GLU A 2 -11.01 1.85 -10.71
CA GLU A 2 -11.19 0.69 -11.59
C GLU A 2 -9.96 0.49 -12.46
N TYR A 3 -9.63 -0.78 -12.70
CA TYR A 3 -8.62 -1.18 -13.69
C TYR A 3 -9.11 -2.40 -14.47
N THR A 4 -8.66 -2.53 -15.70
CA THR A 4 -8.91 -3.74 -16.50
C THR A 4 -7.81 -4.77 -16.21
N VAL A 5 -8.20 -5.90 -15.65
CA VAL A 5 -7.30 -6.99 -15.27
C VAL A 5 -7.79 -8.27 -15.97
N ASN A 6 -6.94 -8.88 -16.77
CA ASN A 6 -7.29 -10.08 -17.56
C ASN A 6 -8.55 -9.87 -18.42
N GLY A 7 -8.67 -8.69 -19.05
CA GLY A 7 -9.79 -8.34 -19.92
C GLY A 7 -11.10 -8.02 -19.23
N LYS A 8 -11.11 -7.95 -17.90
CA LYS A 8 -12.29 -7.66 -17.11
C LYS A 8 -12.07 -6.41 -16.27
N THR A 9 -13.10 -5.56 -16.16
CA THR A 9 -13.06 -4.39 -15.28
C THR A 9 -13.20 -4.84 -13.83
N GLU A 10 -12.18 -4.52 -13.03
CA GLU A 10 -12.13 -4.83 -11.62
C GLU A 10 -12.19 -3.56 -10.79
N GLU A 11 -12.89 -3.62 -9.66
CA GLU A 11 -13.02 -2.50 -8.75
C GLU A 11 -12.07 -2.60 -7.57
N PHE A 12 -11.69 -1.45 -7.04
CA PHE A 12 -10.78 -1.33 -5.90
C PHE A 12 -11.33 -0.29 -4.93
N SER A 13 -11.54 -0.68 -3.68
CA SER A 13 -12.11 0.18 -2.64
C SER A 13 -11.12 0.37 -1.50
N PHE A 14 -11.02 1.62 -1.02
CA PHE A 14 -10.10 1.98 0.07
C PHE A 14 -10.91 2.41 1.30
N ASP A 15 -11.78 1.52 1.74
CA ASP A 15 -12.71 1.71 2.86
C ASP A 15 -12.24 0.94 4.12
N MET A 16 -13.11 0.79 5.10
CA MET A 16 -12.77 0.04 6.32
C MET A 16 -12.49 -1.44 6.04
N LYS A 17 -13.13 -2.02 5.03
CA LYS A 17 -12.83 -3.40 4.63
C LYS A 17 -11.40 -3.51 4.11
N PHE A 18 -10.95 -2.50 3.35
CA PHE A 18 -9.56 -2.42 2.90
C PHE A 18 -8.60 -2.42 4.09
N ILE A 19 -8.86 -1.58 5.09
CA ILE A 19 -8.02 -1.52 6.29
C ILE A 19 -7.92 -2.90 6.95
N ARG A 20 -9.05 -3.59 7.11
CA ARG A 20 -9.09 -4.93 7.71
C ARG A 20 -8.38 -5.98 6.87
N GLU A 21 -8.53 -5.92 5.53
CA GLU A 21 -7.83 -6.83 4.62
C GLU A 21 -6.32 -6.66 4.72
N MET A 22 -5.84 -5.41 4.74
CA MET A 22 -4.41 -5.14 4.86
C MET A 22 -3.85 -5.63 6.20
N ASP A 23 -4.56 -5.37 7.28
CA ASP A 23 -4.12 -5.81 8.61
C ASP A 23 -4.11 -7.33 8.75
N ARG A 24 -4.99 -8.03 8.00
CA ARG A 24 -5.02 -9.49 7.98
C ARG A 24 -3.83 -10.10 7.26
N MET A 25 -3.31 -9.43 6.25
CA MET A 25 -2.20 -9.95 5.43
C MET A 25 -0.91 -10.11 6.22
N HIS A 26 -0.66 -9.25 7.19
CA HIS A 26 0.57 -9.26 7.96
C HIS A 26 0.26 -9.15 9.45
N LYS A 27 0.42 -10.26 10.16
CA LYS A 27 0.30 -10.29 11.62
C LYS A 27 1.65 -10.61 12.22
N ILE A 28 2.01 -9.87 13.26
CA ILE A 28 3.19 -10.17 14.07
C ILE A 28 2.72 -10.71 15.40
N SER A 29 3.27 -11.89 15.79
CA SER A 29 3.06 -12.43 17.12
C SER A 29 4.21 -12.02 18.01
N ARG A 30 3.95 -11.24 19.05
CA ARG A 30 4.93 -10.79 20.02
C ARG A 30 4.35 -10.92 21.42
N PHE A 31 5.14 -11.52 22.34
CA PHE A 31 4.74 -11.69 23.74
C PHE A 31 3.40 -12.40 23.92
N GLY A 32 3.11 -13.37 23.04
CA GLY A 32 1.84 -14.10 23.08
C GLY A 32 0.64 -13.34 22.55
N MET A 33 0.86 -12.17 21.95
CA MET A 33 -0.22 -11.36 21.34
C MET A 33 0.00 -11.23 19.84
N ASP A 34 -1.09 -11.36 19.08
CA ASP A 34 -1.09 -11.10 17.64
C ASP A 34 -1.33 -9.61 17.41
N MET A 35 -0.43 -8.97 16.66
CA MET A 35 -0.55 -7.57 16.30
C MET A 35 -0.79 -7.44 14.80
N ALA A 36 -1.87 -6.75 14.43
CA ALA A 36 -2.20 -6.47 13.04
C ALA A 36 -1.42 -5.22 12.59
N VAL A 37 -0.40 -5.40 11.77
CA VAL A 37 0.47 -4.31 11.28
C VAL A 37 0.51 -4.21 9.77
N GLY A 38 -0.41 -4.91 9.07
CA GLY A 38 -0.37 -5.04 7.63
C GLY A 38 -0.48 -3.73 6.89
N LEU A 39 -1.44 -2.88 7.27
CA LEU A 39 -1.62 -1.58 6.61
C LEU A 39 -0.36 -0.73 6.74
N GLN A 40 0.17 -0.58 7.93
CA GLN A 40 1.35 0.25 8.18
C GLN A 40 2.57 -0.30 7.43
N THR A 41 2.79 -1.60 7.47
CA THR A 41 3.90 -2.26 6.79
C THR A 41 3.82 -2.05 5.29
N SER A 42 2.65 -2.28 4.69
CA SER A 42 2.47 -2.13 3.23
C SER A 42 2.56 -0.68 2.78
N LEU A 43 1.98 0.26 3.53
CA LEU A 43 2.08 1.69 3.21
C LEU A 43 3.53 2.17 3.26
N ASN A 44 4.27 1.79 4.29
CA ASN A 44 5.67 2.17 4.40
C ASN A 44 6.51 1.60 3.26
N ALA A 45 6.34 0.32 2.96
CA ALA A 45 7.06 -0.32 1.86
C ALA A 45 6.74 0.32 0.51
N PHE A 46 5.46 0.63 0.27
CA PHE A 46 5.02 1.25 -0.98
C PHE A 46 5.51 2.71 -1.10
N LEU A 47 5.24 3.54 -0.09
CA LEU A 47 5.48 4.98 -0.18
C LEU A 47 6.95 5.37 0.06
N ASN A 48 7.66 4.64 0.91
CA ASN A 48 9.01 5.01 1.32
C ASN A 48 10.11 4.10 0.77
N MET A 49 9.75 2.91 0.26
CA MET A 49 10.73 1.91 -0.18
C MET A 49 10.53 1.46 -1.63
N ASP A 50 9.65 2.10 -2.37
CA ASP A 50 9.35 1.79 -3.79
C ASP A 50 9.01 0.30 -4.03
N SER A 51 8.32 -0.35 -3.11
CA SER A 51 8.04 -1.77 -3.19
C SER A 51 6.87 -2.09 -4.12
N LEU A 52 7.15 -2.76 -5.24
CA LEU A 52 6.12 -3.26 -6.16
C LEU A 52 5.27 -4.37 -5.53
N THR A 53 5.87 -5.20 -4.69
CA THR A 53 5.10 -6.25 -3.99
C THR A 53 4.13 -5.62 -2.99
N ALA A 54 4.51 -4.51 -2.36
CA ALA A 54 3.59 -3.77 -1.50
C ALA A 54 2.44 -3.16 -2.30
N LEU A 55 2.70 -2.61 -3.49
CA LEU A 55 1.65 -2.13 -4.39
C LEU A 55 0.70 -3.27 -4.78
N SER A 56 1.25 -4.44 -5.08
CA SER A 56 0.45 -5.64 -5.36
C SER A 56 -0.48 -5.98 -4.19
N ASP A 57 0.06 -6.03 -2.97
CA ASP A 57 -0.72 -6.33 -1.78
C ASP A 57 -1.83 -5.30 -1.55
N ILE A 58 -1.52 -4.01 -1.75
CA ILE A 58 -2.50 -2.93 -1.63
C ILE A 58 -3.64 -3.10 -2.63
N LEU A 59 -3.32 -3.40 -3.88
CA LEU A 59 -4.34 -3.63 -4.91
C LEU A 59 -5.18 -4.86 -4.61
N LEU A 60 -4.57 -5.95 -4.13
CA LEU A 60 -5.32 -7.14 -3.72
C LEU A 60 -6.28 -6.82 -2.58
N GLY A 61 -5.81 -6.14 -1.54
CA GLY A 61 -6.66 -5.76 -0.42
C GLY A 61 -7.82 -4.87 -0.84
N ALA A 62 -7.56 -3.90 -1.71
CA ALA A 62 -8.57 -3.00 -2.23
C ALA A 62 -9.60 -3.71 -3.12
N ASN A 63 -9.15 -4.67 -3.94
CA ASN A 63 -10.05 -5.47 -4.77
C ASN A 63 -10.94 -6.37 -3.92
N HIS A 64 -10.37 -7.07 -2.94
CA HIS A 64 -11.15 -7.91 -2.04
C HIS A 64 -12.14 -7.09 -1.24
N ALA A 65 -11.77 -5.89 -0.82
CA ALA A 65 -12.68 -4.95 -0.13
C ALA A 65 -13.87 -4.56 -1.02
N ALA A 66 -13.66 -4.47 -2.32
CA ALA A 66 -14.72 -4.17 -3.29
C ALA A 66 -15.54 -5.40 -3.69
N GLY A 67 -15.27 -6.56 -3.10
CA GLY A 67 -15.98 -7.81 -3.40
C GLY A 67 -15.37 -8.63 -4.52
N GLY A 68 -14.16 -8.28 -4.98
CA GLY A 68 -13.46 -9.03 -6.01
C GLY A 68 -12.72 -10.26 -5.48
N ASN A 69 -12.18 -11.04 -6.40
CA ASN A 69 -11.50 -12.31 -6.10
C ASN A 69 -10.14 -12.42 -6.80
N LEU A 70 -9.49 -11.30 -7.09
CA LEU A 70 -8.18 -11.33 -7.73
C LEU A 70 -7.17 -12.07 -6.86
N LYS A 71 -6.25 -12.76 -7.52
CA LYS A 71 -5.12 -13.46 -6.92
C LYS A 71 -3.83 -12.71 -7.23
N THR A 72 -2.78 -13.02 -6.50
CA THR A 72 -1.45 -12.47 -6.75
C THR A 72 -1.04 -12.62 -8.22
N SER A 73 -1.30 -13.79 -8.82
CA SER A 73 -0.98 -14.04 -10.23
C SER A 73 -1.73 -13.11 -11.18
N ASP A 74 -2.94 -12.69 -10.84
CA ASP A 74 -3.72 -11.75 -11.65
C ASP A 74 -3.09 -10.35 -11.62
N ILE A 75 -2.64 -9.90 -10.46
CA ILE A 75 -1.95 -8.61 -10.31
C ILE A 75 -0.60 -8.65 -11.03
N ASP A 76 0.14 -9.75 -10.93
CA ASP A 76 1.41 -9.91 -11.66
C ASP A 76 1.18 -9.78 -13.16
N ALA A 77 0.16 -10.44 -13.70
CA ALA A 77 -0.19 -10.34 -15.12
C ALA A 77 -0.57 -8.91 -15.51
N PHE A 78 -1.29 -8.20 -14.64
CA PHE A 78 -1.65 -6.79 -14.85
C PHE A 78 -0.41 -5.90 -14.91
N PHE A 79 0.54 -6.08 -13.99
CA PHE A 79 1.79 -5.31 -13.99
C PHE A 79 2.69 -5.63 -15.19
N GLU A 80 2.68 -6.87 -15.64
CA GLU A 80 3.50 -7.31 -16.78
C GLU A 80 2.89 -7.01 -18.15
N ASP A 81 1.61 -6.60 -18.19
CA ASP A 81 0.92 -6.26 -19.44
C ASP A 81 1.55 -5.00 -20.05
N GLU A 82 1.91 -5.09 -21.34
CA GLU A 82 2.50 -3.98 -22.09
C GLU A 82 1.62 -2.73 -22.12
N ASN A 83 0.31 -2.89 -22.03
CA ASN A 83 -0.65 -1.80 -22.07
C ASN A 83 -0.87 -1.15 -20.69
N THR A 84 -0.29 -1.70 -19.63
CA THR A 84 -0.39 -1.12 -18.29
C THR A 84 0.71 -0.09 -18.08
N ASP A 85 0.32 1.16 -17.85
CA ASP A 85 1.25 2.21 -17.42
C ASP A 85 1.45 2.08 -15.91
N LEU A 86 2.51 1.39 -15.53
CA LEU A 86 2.79 1.09 -14.13
C LEU A 86 3.03 2.35 -13.29
N ASP A 87 3.70 3.35 -13.87
CA ASP A 87 3.94 4.62 -13.18
C ASP A 87 2.62 5.36 -12.92
N ALA A 88 1.69 5.34 -13.88
CA ALA A 88 0.38 5.93 -13.71
C ALA A 88 -0.42 5.23 -12.63
N VAL A 89 -0.38 3.90 -12.56
CA VAL A 89 -1.01 3.11 -11.50
C VAL A 89 -0.42 3.48 -10.15
N TRP A 90 0.90 3.56 -10.07
CA TRP A 90 1.61 3.94 -8.85
C TRP A 90 1.14 5.29 -8.32
N GLU A 91 1.16 6.31 -9.19
CA GLU A 91 0.77 7.67 -8.82
C GLU A 91 -0.70 7.75 -8.39
N GLU A 92 -1.58 7.06 -9.08
CA GLU A 92 -3.00 7.06 -8.74
C GLU A 92 -3.27 6.41 -7.39
N VAL A 93 -2.62 5.27 -7.10
CA VAL A 93 -2.76 4.59 -5.82
C VAL A 93 -2.17 5.44 -4.70
N ALA A 94 -0.98 6.01 -4.90
CA ALA A 94 -0.35 6.90 -3.91
C ALA A 94 -1.26 8.07 -3.56
N LYS A 95 -1.81 8.74 -4.57
CA LYS A 95 -2.72 9.88 -4.38
C LYS A 95 -3.99 9.44 -3.64
N THR A 96 -4.56 8.29 -4.00
CA THR A 96 -5.76 7.77 -3.35
C THR A 96 -5.52 7.51 -1.87
N LEU A 97 -4.36 6.97 -1.50
CA LEU A 97 -4.00 6.72 -0.11
C LEU A 97 -3.74 8.02 0.65
N GLU A 98 -3.08 8.99 0.03
CA GLU A 98 -2.77 10.29 0.64
C GLU A 98 -4.04 11.12 0.91
N GLU A 99 -5.04 11.02 0.06
CA GLU A 99 -6.28 11.81 0.14
C GLU A 99 -7.44 11.05 0.79
N GLY A 100 -7.34 9.73 0.93
CA GLY A 100 -8.42 8.87 1.39
C GLY A 100 -8.83 9.12 2.83
N LYS A 101 -10.13 9.09 3.09
CA LYS A 101 -10.70 9.35 4.43
C LYS A 101 -10.08 8.45 5.52
N PHE A 102 -9.82 7.18 5.18
CA PHE A 102 -9.35 6.20 6.16
C PHE A 102 -7.83 6.01 6.16
N THR A 103 -7.12 6.61 5.22
CA THR A 103 -5.68 6.40 5.05
C THR A 103 -4.84 7.65 5.17
N LYS A 104 -5.38 8.83 4.88
CA LYS A 104 -4.63 10.09 4.83
C LYS A 104 -3.88 10.41 6.12
N ARG A 105 -4.49 10.13 7.27
CA ARG A 105 -3.87 10.41 8.56
C ARG A 105 -2.63 9.55 8.79
N ARG A 106 -2.74 8.26 8.45
CA ARG A 106 -1.61 7.31 8.58
C ARG A 106 -0.47 7.69 7.65
N VAL A 107 -0.80 8.04 6.40
CA VAL A 107 0.19 8.46 5.40
C VAL A 107 0.91 9.73 5.87
N ALA A 108 0.18 10.73 6.32
CA ALA A 108 0.76 11.98 6.80
C ALA A 108 1.71 11.75 7.99
N LYS A 109 1.32 10.89 8.93
CA LYS A 109 2.15 10.54 10.08
C LYS A 109 3.43 9.82 9.67
N MET A 110 3.33 8.88 8.74
CA MET A 110 4.50 8.14 8.24
C MET A 110 5.47 9.06 7.51
N GLN A 111 4.97 9.98 6.70
CA GLN A 111 5.81 10.96 6.00
C GLN A 111 6.51 11.90 6.98
N ALA A 112 5.83 12.33 8.03
CA ALA A 112 6.42 13.17 9.07
C ALA A 112 7.52 12.43 9.84
N GLU A 113 7.30 11.16 10.19
CA GLU A 113 8.30 10.32 10.86
C GLU A 113 9.52 10.10 9.96
N GLN A 114 9.31 9.85 8.67
CA GLN A 114 10.39 9.69 7.70
C GLN A 114 11.23 10.97 7.59
N ALA A 115 10.59 12.13 7.49
CA ALA A 115 11.27 13.41 7.44
C ALA A 115 12.08 13.68 8.71
N ALA A 116 11.53 13.36 9.88
CA ALA A 116 12.21 13.50 11.16
C ALA A 116 13.45 12.61 11.26
N GLN A 117 13.36 11.37 10.78
CA GLN A 117 14.50 10.44 10.77
C GLN A 117 15.60 10.94 9.84
N LEU A 118 15.25 11.42 8.65
CA LEU A 118 16.24 11.98 7.71
C LEU A 118 16.91 13.22 8.28
N ALA A 119 16.15 14.10 8.92
CA ALA A 119 16.70 15.29 9.56
C ALA A 119 17.66 14.93 10.70
N ALA A 120 17.32 13.93 11.51
CA ALA A 120 18.16 13.44 12.60
C ALA A 120 19.48 12.85 12.08
N GLN A 121 19.40 12.04 11.01
CA GLN A 121 20.59 11.47 10.37
C GLN A 121 21.50 12.55 9.81
N LYS A 122 20.92 13.55 9.15
CA LYS A 122 21.67 14.67 8.59
C LYS A 122 22.36 15.46 9.68
N ALA A 123 21.67 15.74 10.79
CA ALA A 123 22.25 16.45 11.94
C ALA A 123 23.43 15.68 12.55
N MET A 124 23.34 14.35 12.65
CA MET A 124 24.42 13.51 13.15
C MET A 124 25.63 13.53 12.22
N MET A 125 25.41 13.53 10.90
CA MET A 125 26.49 13.60 9.91
C MET A 125 27.21 14.95 9.93
N GLU A 126 26.50 16.03 10.20
CA GLU A 126 27.07 17.38 10.26
C GLU A 126 27.92 17.63 11.50
N LYS A 127 27.75 16.82 12.57
CA LYS A 127 28.55 16.93 13.80
C LYS A 127 29.91 16.26 13.71
N ASN A 128 30.17 15.50 12.67
CA ASN A 128 31.42 14.82 12.45
C ASN A 128 32.24 15.52 11.35
#